data_54fb721cd1a4cb05924a008270d40416
#
_entry.id   54fb721cd1a4cb05924a008270d40416
#
_cell.length_a   1.000
_cell.length_b   1.000
_cell.length_c   1.000
_cell.angle_alpha   90.00
_cell.angle_beta   90.00
_cell.angle_gamma   90.00
#
_symmetry.space_group_name_H-M   'P 1'
#
loop_
_entity.id
_entity.type
_entity.pdbx_description
1 polymer ?
#
loop_
_entity_poly.entity_id
_entity_poly.type
_entity_poly.pdbx_seq_one_letter_code
_entity_poly.pdbx_strand_id
1 'polypeptide(L)'
;MIKRILSIDFDYFLQATQEAIKSFPDGIDRSTELSTLIWASHYLDGKQGTLTRSVGVLSDELDCIKRILQKQSSDCPVMIAQSHVHAYDFVHDTVSKDDDLRLVNIDMHHDIVNNNEELDCGNWISHLLQEYDMGLTWVANPVSLEMFGLDKDRKE
;
A
#
# COMPACT_ATOMS: atom_id res chain seq x y z
N MET A 1 -16.58 7.07 -18.83
CA MET A 1 -17.30 6.08 -17.94
C MET A 1 -16.77 6.21 -16.52
N ILE A 2 -17.54 5.73 -15.51
CA ILE A 2 -16.94 5.62 -14.15
C ILE A 2 -16.13 4.34 -14.06
N LYS A 3 -14.84 4.49 -13.80
CA LYS A 3 -13.92 3.38 -13.52
C LYS A 3 -13.58 3.37 -12.03
N ARG A 4 -13.69 2.20 -11.41
CA ARG A 4 -13.36 2.01 -10.00
C ARG A 4 -12.17 1.09 -9.89
N ILE A 5 -11.12 1.57 -9.23
CA ILE A 5 -9.91 0.82 -8.93
C ILE A 5 -9.85 0.62 -7.41
N LEU A 6 -9.58 -0.59 -6.99
CA LEU A 6 -9.24 -0.94 -5.63
C LEU A 6 -7.77 -1.35 -5.60
N SER A 7 -6.97 -0.56 -4.92
CA SER A 7 -5.57 -0.86 -4.63
C SER A 7 -5.47 -1.34 -3.19
N ILE A 8 -4.68 -2.37 -2.95
CA ILE A 8 -4.48 -2.95 -1.61
C ILE A 8 -3.00 -3.21 -1.43
N ASP A 9 -2.36 -2.50 -0.50
CA ASP A 9 -1.04 -2.87 -0.02
C ASP A 9 -1.16 -3.83 1.17
N PHE A 10 -0.33 -4.86 1.18
CA PHE A 10 -0.39 -5.86 2.24
C PHE A 10 0.08 -5.32 3.59
N ASP A 11 0.89 -4.29 3.62
CA ASP A 11 1.38 -3.66 4.84
C ASP A 11 0.26 -3.04 5.68
N TYR A 12 -0.88 -2.66 5.07
CA TYR A 12 -2.09 -2.25 5.78
C TYR A 12 -2.50 -3.25 6.86
N PHE A 13 -2.33 -4.55 6.60
CA PHE A 13 -2.73 -5.61 7.53
C PHE A 13 -1.67 -5.92 8.57
N LEU A 14 -0.53 -5.25 8.55
CA LEU A 14 0.56 -5.50 9.48
C LEU A 14 0.44 -4.58 10.69
N GLN A 15 0.54 -5.17 11.87
CA GLN A 15 0.73 -4.46 13.12
C GLN A 15 2.18 -4.65 13.56
N ALA A 16 2.98 -3.62 13.46
CA ALA A 16 4.36 -3.64 13.93
C ALA A 16 4.55 -2.58 15.03
N THR A 17 5.40 -2.91 16.01
CA THR A 17 5.83 -1.90 16.98
C THR A 17 6.76 -0.91 16.30
N GLN A 18 6.81 0.34 16.79
CA GLN A 18 7.73 1.36 16.29
C GLN A 18 9.20 0.89 16.34
N GLU A 19 9.56 0.07 17.31
CA GLU A 19 10.89 -0.52 17.42
C GLU A 19 11.14 -1.52 16.28
N ALA A 20 10.15 -2.36 15.95
CA ALA A 20 10.25 -3.28 14.82
C ALA A 20 10.40 -2.54 13.50
N ILE A 21 9.58 -1.52 13.25
CA ILE A 21 9.66 -0.71 12.03
C ILE A 21 11.05 -0.09 11.87
N LYS A 22 11.61 0.48 12.95
CA LYS A 22 12.96 1.07 12.93
C LYS A 22 14.10 0.06 12.76
N SER A 23 13.86 -1.20 13.06
CA SER A 23 14.88 -2.26 13.02
C SER A 23 14.99 -2.94 11.65
N PHE A 24 14.08 -2.65 10.72
CA PHE A 24 14.02 -3.27 9.40
C PHE A 24 14.23 -2.22 8.30
N PRO A 25 14.68 -2.67 7.13
CA PRO A 25 15.00 -1.73 6.05
C PRO A 25 13.82 -0.88 5.68
N ASP A 26 14.11 0.37 5.37
CA ASP A 26 13.15 1.36 4.91
C ASP A 26 12.37 0.85 3.71
N GLY A 27 11.13 1.32 3.58
CA GLY A 27 10.24 1.03 2.45
C GLY A 27 10.68 1.65 1.12
N ILE A 28 11.99 1.79 0.87
CA ILE A 28 12.50 2.24 -0.42
C ILE A 28 12.32 1.12 -1.43
N ASP A 29 11.72 1.44 -2.55
CA ASP A 29 11.61 0.54 -3.68
C ASP A 29 13.00 0.13 -4.17
N ARG A 30 13.29 -1.16 -4.08
CA ARG A 30 14.59 -1.73 -4.44
C ARG A 30 14.38 -2.83 -5.45
N SER A 31 15.43 -3.15 -6.20
CA SER A 31 15.36 -4.33 -7.07
C SER A 31 15.11 -5.59 -6.25
N THR A 32 14.46 -6.57 -6.86
CA THR A 32 14.17 -7.87 -6.23
C THR A 32 15.42 -8.54 -5.70
N GLU A 33 16.54 -8.42 -6.42
CA GLU A 33 17.84 -8.98 -6.05
C GLU A 33 18.37 -8.33 -4.76
N LEU A 34 18.31 -7.01 -4.69
CA LEU A 34 18.79 -6.28 -3.52
C LEU A 34 17.92 -6.55 -2.30
N SER A 35 16.61 -6.55 -2.45
CA SER A 35 15.67 -6.90 -1.40
C SER A 35 15.93 -8.33 -0.88
N THR A 36 16.14 -9.28 -1.77
CA THR A 36 16.48 -10.67 -1.40
C THR A 36 17.76 -10.74 -0.57
N LEU A 37 18.81 -10.02 -0.97
CA LEU A 37 20.09 -9.99 -0.23
C LEU A 37 19.94 -9.37 1.17
N ILE A 38 19.19 -8.28 1.28
CA ILE A 38 18.92 -7.61 2.56
C ILE A 38 18.18 -8.56 3.50
N TRP A 39 17.10 -9.21 3.04
CA TRP A 39 16.34 -10.15 3.86
C TRP A 39 17.14 -11.41 4.20
N ALA A 40 17.96 -11.93 3.30
CA ALA A 40 18.87 -13.03 3.58
C ALA A 40 19.85 -12.65 4.69
N SER A 41 20.41 -11.44 4.68
CA SER A 41 21.29 -10.93 5.75
C SER A 41 20.55 -10.90 7.08
N HIS A 42 19.32 -10.34 7.14
CA HIS A 42 18.53 -10.34 8.38
C HIS A 42 18.24 -11.74 8.89
N TYR A 43 17.97 -12.69 7.99
CA TYR A 43 17.76 -14.08 8.37
C TYR A 43 19.01 -14.69 8.98
N LEU A 44 20.18 -14.52 8.36
CA LEU A 44 21.46 -15.01 8.85
C LEU A 44 21.88 -14.37 10.18
N ASP A 45 21.52 -13.11 10.39
CA ASP A 45 21.71 -12.39 11.65
C ASP A 45 20.74 -12.84 12.77
N GLY A 46 19.87 -13.81 12.51
CA GLY A 46 18.92 -14.35 13.49
C GLY A 46 17.76 -13.42 13.82
N LYS A 47 17.51 -12.37 13.03
CA LYS A 47 16.44 -11.39 13.28
C LYS A 47 15.02 -11.91 13.00
N GLN A 48 14.89 -13.06 12.35
CA GLN A 48 13.59 -13.68 12.06
C GLN A 48 12.70 -13.87 13.30
N GLY A 49 13.28 -14.30 14.40
CA GLY A 49 12.53 -14.50 15.65
C GLY A 49 12.04 -13.18 16.25
N THR A 50 12.72 -12.08 16.02
CA THR A 50 12.28 -10.74 16.42
C THR A 50 11.10 -10.29 15.57
N LEU A 51 11.16 -10.44 14.23
CA LEU A 51 10.03 -10.15 13.33
C LEU A 51 8.77 -10.89 13.74
N THR A 52 8.86 -12.22 13.90
CA THR A 52 7.71 -13.06 14.24
C THR A 52 7.03 -12.65 15.56
N ARG A 53 7.79 -12.07 16.50
CA ARG A 53 7.24 -11.59 17.78
C ARG A 53 6.74 -10.15 17.75
N SER A 54 7.26 -9.34 16.84
CA SER A 54 7.03 -7.90 16.82
C SER A 54 6.04 -7.45 15.75
N VAL A 55 5.67 -8.36 14.84
CA VAL A 55 4.74 -8.06 13.75
C VAL A 55 3.54 -9.01 13.87
N GLY A 56 2.37 -8.44 14.04
CA GLY A 56 1.08 -9.14 13.99
C GLY A 56 0.36 -8.88 12.67
N VAL A 57 -0.75 -9.59 12.46
CA VAL A 57 -1.63 -9.40 11.30
C VAL A 57 -3.03 -9.03 11.79
N LEU A 58 -3.63 -8.00 11.20
CA LEU A 58 -5.02 -7.61 11.38
C LEU A 58 -5.93 -8.64 10.68
N SER A 59 -6.15 -9.78 11.35
CA SER A 59 -6.82 -10.93 10.74
C SER A 59 -8.28 -10.64 10.38
N ASP A 60 -8.99 -9.85 11.18
CA ASP A 60 -10.41 -9.55 10.95
C ASP A 60 -10.58 -8.65 9.72
N GLU A 61 -9.70 -7.66 9.56
CA GLU A 61 -9.66 -6.78 8.38
C GLU A 61 -9.29 -7.57 7.14
N LEU A 62 -8.28 -8.43 7.21
CA LEU A 62 -7.87 -9.28 6.11
C LEU A 62 -9.01 -10.22 5.68
N ASP A 63 -9.74 -10.81 6.62
CA ASP A 63 -10.90 -11.65 6.31
C ASP A 63 -12.08 -10.85 5.76
N CYS A 64 -12.23 -9.59 6.16
CA CYS A 64 -13.21 -8.68 5.57
C CYS A 64 -12.91 -8.43 4.09
N ILE A 65 -11.67 -8.09 3.77
CA ILE A 65 -11.23 -7.86 2.38
C ILE A 65 -11.36 -9.12 1.53
N LYS A 66 -10.95 -10.28 2.04
CA LYS A 66 -11.16 -11.57 1.33
C LYS A 66 -12.62 -11.78 0.94
N ARG A 67 -13.56 -11.50 1.87
CA ARG A 67 -15.01 -11.63 1.59
C ARG A 67 -15.49 -10.64 0.53
N ILE A 68 -14.91 -9.44 0.46
CA ILE A 68 -15.23 -8.44 -0.56
C ILE A 68 -14.72 -8.93 -1.92
N LEU A 69 -13.47 -9.36 -1.99
CA LEU A 69 -12.84 -9.84 -3.23
C LEU A 69 -13.55 -11.07 -3.79
N GLN A 70 -14.01 -11.99 -2.94
CA GLN A 70 -14.76 -13.17 -3.38
C GLN A 70 -16.10 -12.85 -4.08
N LYS A 71 -16.62 -11.63 -3.92
CA LYS A 71 -17.87 -11.18 -4.55
C LYS A 71 -17.63 -10.48 -5.90
N GLN A 72 -16.37 -10.28 -6.29
CA GLN A 72 -16.06 -9.63 -7.56
C GLN A 72 -16.33 -10.57 -8.74
N SER A 73 -16.63 -9.97 -9.89
CA SER A 73 -16.78 -10.72 -11.14
C SER A 73 -15.44 -11.35 -11.55
N SER A 74 -15.50 -12.54 -12.13
CA SER A 74 -14.33 -13.20 -12.75
C SER A 74 -13.71 -12.39 -13.88
N ASP A 75 -14.47 -11.46 -14.47
CA ASP A 75 -14.02 -10.64 -15.60
C ASP A 75 -13.36 -9.33 -15.15
N CYS A 76 -13.25 -9.10 -13.83
CA CYS A 76 -12.56 -7.95 -13.29
C CYS A 76 -11.04 -8.10 -13.53
N PRO A 77 -10.36 -7.16 -14.20
CA PRO A 77 -8.90 -7.19 -14.31
C PRO A 77 -8.26 -7.17 -12.92
N VAL A 78 -7.26 -8.02 -12.72
CA VAL A 78 -6.51 -8.12 -11.46
C VAL A 78 -5.03 -8.10 -11.75
N MET A 79 -4.29 -7.29 -11.01
CA MET A 79 -2.83 -7.31 -10.97
C MET A 79 -2.37 -7.69 -9.57
N ILE A 80 -1.33 -8.50 -9.50
CA ILE A 80 -0.58 -8.78 -8.26
C ILE A 80 0.87 -8.35 -8.55
N ALA A 81 1.38 -7.46 -7.74
CA ALA A 81 2.71 -6.91 -7.91
C ALA A 81 3.52 -6.99 -6.61
N GLN A 82 4.84 -6.96 -6.72
CA GLN A 82 5.74 -6.94 -5.58
C GLN A 82 5.91 -5.53 -5.01
N SER A 83 5.88 -4.51 -5.87
CA SER A 83 5.95 -3.11 -5.50
C SER A 83 4.66 -2.38 -5.85
N HIS A 84 4.24 -1.49 -4.97
CA HIS A 84 3.02 -0.70 -5.15
C HIS A 84 3.10 0.29 -6.32
N VAL A 85 4.31 0.67 -6.75
CA VAL A 85 4.51 1.53 -7.94
C VAL A 85 3.83 0.98 -9.19
N HIS A 86 3.74 -0.34 -9.35
CA HIS A 86 3.08 -0.96 -10.51
C HIS A 86 1.57 -0.71 -10.59
N ALA A 87 0.96 -0.25 -9.50
CA ALA A 87 -0.43 0.19 -9.53
C ALA A 87 -0.63 1.39 -10.48
N TYR A 88 0.39 2.23 -10.65
CA TYR A 88 0.40 3.31 -11.62
C TYR A 88 0.24 2.78 -13.05
N ASP A 89 1.07 1.81 -13.46
CA ASP A 89 0.98 1.18 -14.78
C ASP A 89 -0.38 0.50 -14.99
N PHE A 90 -0.87 -0.20 -13.97
CA PHE A 90 -2.17 -0.87 -14.04
C PHE A 90 -3.33 0.11 -14.30
N VAL A 91 -3.30 1.29 -13.68
CA VAL A 91 -4.29 2.34 -13.94
C VAL A 91 -4.20 2.80 -15.40
N HIS A 92 -2.99 3.06 -15.90
CA HIS A 92 -2.77 3.48 -17.29
C HIS A 92 -3.24 2.46 -18.32
N ASP A 93 -3.07 1.17 -18.01
CA ASP A 93 -3.48 0.08 -18.90
C ASP A 93 -5.00 -0.16 -18.92
N THR A 94 -5.71 0.24 -17.85
CA THR A 94 -7.13 -0.11 -17.65
C THR A 94 -8.09 1.06 -17.70
N VAL A 95 -7.59 2.30 -17.54
CA VAL A 95 -8.41 3.52 -17.44
C VAL A 95 -8.04 4.52 -18.53
N SER A 96 -9.02 4.94 -19.31
CA SER A 96 -8.85 6.04 -20.27
C SER A 96 -8.81 7.39 -19.57
N LYS A 97 -8.09 8.38 -20.14
CA LYS A 97 -8.07 9.76 -19.65
C LYS A 97 -9.46 10.43 -19.62
N ASP A 98 -10.40 9.93 -20.44
CA ASP A 98 -11.79 10.42 -20.51
C ASP A 98 -12.71 9.75 -19.47
N ASP A 99 -12.20 8.81 -18.70
CA ASP A 99 -12.97 8.13 -17.66
C ASP A 99 -12.95 8.91 -16.32
N ASP A 100 -14.04 8.85 -15.57
CA ASP A 100 -14.12 9.32 -14.18
C ASP A 100 -13.51 8.23 -13.29
N LEU A 101 -12.26 8.44 -12.89
CA LEU A 101 -11.52 7.49 -12.06
C LEU A 101 -11.91 7.64 -10.59
N ARG A 102 -12.26 6.52 -9.95
CA ARG A 102 -12.48 6.43 -8.51
C ARG A 102 -11.51 5.40 -7.93
N LEU A 103 -10.51 5.87 -7.22
CA LEU A 103 -9.49 5.04 -6.57
C LEU A 103 -9.77 4.89 -5.09
N VAL A 104 -9.81 3.65 -4.62
CA VAL A 104 -9.75 3.32 -3.19
C VAL A 104 -8.40 2.68 -2.93
N ASN A 105 -7.57 3.32 -2.10
CA ASN A 105 -6.26 2.80 -1.66
C ASN A 105 -6.36 2.32 -0.21
N ILE A 106 -6.23 1.01 0.02
CA ILE A 106 -6.16 0.37 1.33
C ILE A 106 -4.69 0.12 1.62
N ASP A 107 -4.11 0.92 2.50
CA ASP A 107 -2.67 1.00 2.61
C ASP A 107 -2.26 1.63 3.96
N MET A 108 -1.13 1.24 4.51
CA MET A 108 -0.53 1.92 5.64
C MET A 108 -0.06 3.34 5.25
N HIS A 109 0.35 3.54 4.01
CA HIS A 109 0.82 4.80 3.45
C HIS A 109 -0.22 5.43 2.53
N HIS A 110 -0.21 6.75 2.41
CA HIS A 110 -1.18 7.43 1.53
C HIS A 110 -0.71 7.56 0.08
N ASP A 111 0.57 7.29 -0.21
CA ASP A 111 1.22 7.35 -1.52
C ASP A 111 1.04 8.68 -2.28
N ILE A 112 0.85 9.77 -1.51
CA ILE A 112 0.72 11.14 -1.98
C ILE A 112 1.92 11.95 -1.49
N VAL A 113 3.12 11.40 -1.68
CA VAL A 113 4.36 12.10 -1.38
C VAL A 113 4.72 13.00 -2.56
N ASN A 114 5.74 13.82 -2.39
CA ASN A 114 6.16 14.81 -3.37
C ASN A 114 6.30 14.22 -4.79
N ASN A 115 5.52 14.76 -5.71
CA ASN A 115 5.46 14.36 -7.12
C ASN A 115 6.51 15.02 -8.02
N ASN A 116 7.44 15.79 -7.47
CA ASN A 116 8.58 16.34 -8.21
C ASN A 116 9.76 15.35 -8.28
N GLU A 117 9.62 14.19 -7.66
CA GLU A 117 10.59 13.12 -7.67
C GLU A 117 10.23 12.07 -8.74
N GLU A 118 11.16 11.19 -9.04
CA GLU A 118 10.87 10.04 -9.90
C GLU A 118 9.74 9.20 -9.30
N LEU A 119 8.97 8.57 -10.18
CA LEU A 119 7.86 7.69 -9.81
C LEU A 119 8.37 6.54 -8.94
N ASP A 120 7.77 6.38 -7.75
CA ASP A 120 8.06 5.30 -6.81
C ASP A 120 6.78 4.82 -6.07
N CYS A 121 6.94 3.87 -5.14
CA CYS A 121 5.84 3.29 -4.39
C CYS A 121 5.15 4.29 -3.45
N GLY A 122 5.81 5.36 -3.02
CA GLY A 122 5.24 6.35 -2.10
C GLY A 122 4.60 7.56 -2.78
N ASN A 123 4.73 7.70 -4.11
CA ASN A 123 4.24 8.90 -4.82
C ASN A 123 3.37 8.60 -6.05
N TRP A 124 3.10 7.35 -6.37
CA TRP A 124 2.38 6.96 -7.57
C TRP A 124 0.96 7.58 -7.66
N ILE A 125 0.29 7.76 -6.52
CA ILE A 125 -1.02 8.43 -6.49
C ILE A 125 -0.87 9.92 -6.79
N SER A 126 0.20 10.58 -6.33
CA SER A 126 0.47 11.99 -6.67
C SER A 126 0.64 12.20 -8.17
N HIS A 127 1.30 11.26 -8.86
CA HIS A 127 1.42 11.29 -10.31
C HIS A 127 0.06 11.12 -10.99
N LEU A 128 -0.77 10.17 -10.56
CA LEU A 128 -2.12 9.99 -11.10
C LEU A 128 -3.02 11.21 -10.88
N LEU A 129 -2.92 11.87 -9.72
CA LEU A 129 -3.71 13.09 -9.42
C LEU A 129 -3.38 14.27 -10.36
N GLN A 130 -2.19 14.30 -10.97
CA GLN A 130 -1.86 15.30 -12.00
C GLN A 130 -2.43 14.96 -13.37
N GLU A 131 -2.69 13.69 -13.62
CA GLU A 131 -3.02 13.19 -14.94
C GLU A 131 -4.50 12.89 -15.15
N TYR A 132 -5.22 12.62 -14.07
CA TYR A 132 -6.64 12.25 -14.07
C TYR A 132 -7.46 13.19 -13.19
N ASP A 133 -8.66 13.54 -13.66
CA ASP A 133 -9.69 14.05 -12.75
C ASP A 133 -10.28 12.86 -11.99
N MET A 134 -9.83 12.67 -10.75
CA MET A 134 -10.13 11.46 -10.00
C MET A 134 -10.61 11.73 -8.58
N GLY A 135 -11.50 10.86 -8.08
CA GLY A 135 -11.83 10.76 -6.68
C GLY A 135 -10.93 9.74 -5.97
N LEU A 136 -10.31 10.17 -4.87
CA LEU A 136 -9.47 9.30 -4.04
C LEU A 136 -10.09 9.06 -2.68
N THR A 137 -10.05 7.81 -2.23
CA THR A 137 -10.32 7.42 -0.84
C THR A 137 -9.14 6.61 -0.33
N TRP A 138 -8.44 7.13 0.67
CA TRP A 138 -7.42 6.37 1.38
C TRP A 138 -8.04 5.74 2.64
N VAL A 139 -7.86 4.43 2.78
CA VAL A 139 -8.28 3.65 3.94
C VAL A 139 -7.03 3.36 4.77
N ALA A 140 -6.85 4.14 5.82
CA ALA A 140 -5.70 4.07 6.71
C ALA A 140 -5.93 3.07 7.85
N ASN A 141 -4.88 2.40 8.32
CA ASN A 141 -4.92 1.61 9.53
C ASN A 141 -4.62 2.48 10.78
N PRO A 142 -4.80 1.96 12.01
CA PRO A 142 -4.53 2.74 13.23
C PRO A 142 -3.09 3.25 13.34
N VAL A 143 -2.10 2.51 12.82
CA VAL A 143 -0.68 2.94 12.81
C VAL A 143 -0.48 4.13 11.89
N SER A 144 -1.16 4.14 10.74
CA SER A 144 -1.14 5.27 9.80
C SER A 144 -1.66 6.55 10.45
N LEU A 145 -2.76 6.46 11.21
CA LEU A 145 -3.36 7.62 11.87
C LEU A 145 -2.36 8.26 12.85
N GLU A 146 -1.64 7.45 13.62
CA GLU A 146 -0.59 7.92 14.52
C GLU A 146 0.59 8.51 13.74
N MET A 147 1.07 7.79 12.71
CA MET A 147 2.24 8.16 11.90
C MET A 147 2.07 9.52 11.22
N PHE A 148 0.88 9.78 10.68
CA PHE A 148 0.56 11.02 9.97
C PHE A 148 -0.14 12.08 10.85
N GLY A 149 -0.30 11.81 12.15
CA GLY A 149 -0.88 12.75 13.11
C GLY A 149 -2.36 13.05 12.89
N LEU A 150 -3.10 12.13 12.27
CA LEU A 150 -4.51 12.27 11.93
C LEU A 150 -5.46 11.87 13.08
N ASP A 151 -4.93 11.32 14.15
CA ASP A 151 -5.68 10.91 15.35
C ASP A 151 -6.07 12.07 16.26
N LYS A 152 -5.48 13.25 16.07
CA LYS A 152 -5.64 14.43 16.95
C LYS A 152 -7.01 15.10 16.90
N ASP A 153 -7.83 14.78 15.89
CA ASP A 153 -9.16 15.38 15.70
C ASP A 153 -10.33 14.47 16.15
N ARG A 154 -10.06 13.30 16.71
CA ARG A 154 -11.09 12.51 17.40
C ARG A 154 -11.35 13.15 18.77
N LYS A 155 -12.19 14.18 18.79
CA LYS A 155 -12.88 14.58 20.02
C LYS A 155 -13.90 13.48 20.34
N GLU A 156 -13.74 12.88 21.52
CA GLU A 156 -14.71 11.99 22.15
C GLU A 156 -16.09 12.64 22.25
#